data_ca798948d577d2c963b9be512e3c63a5
#
_entry.id   ca798948d577d2c963b9be512e3c63a5
#
_cell.length_a   1.000
_cell.length_b   1.000
_cell.length_c   1.000
_cell.angle_alpha   90.00
_cell.angle_beta   90.00
_cell.angle_gamma   90.00
#
_symmetry.space_group_name_H-M   'P 1'
#
loop_
_entity.id
_entity.type
_entity.pdbx_description
1 polymer ?
#
loop_
_entity_poly.entity_id
_entity_poly.type
_entity_poly.pdbx_seq_one_letter_code
_entity_poly.pdbx_strand_id
1 'polypeptide(L)'
;MAENFVLKGNICYSQDSRTLICVEQGYLVCADGESAGVYKELPQMYAGFPLTDYGDRLIVPGLTDLHLHAPQYSFRGLGMDLELLEWLNTRTFPEEAKYSDMEYAGKAYTIFAENMKHSATTRACIFATM
;
A
#
# COMPACT_ATOMS: atom_id res chain seq x y z
N MET A 1 -17.78 6.28 -11.83
CA MET A 1 -17.42 6.01 -13.24
C MET A 1 -16.21 5.12 -13.18
N ALA A 2 -16.19 4.03 -13.94
CA ALA A 2 -15.01 3.17 -14.05
C ALA A 2 -13.83 3.98 -14.61
N GLU A 3 -12.65 3.79 -14.03
CA GLU A 3 -11.48 4.55 -14.44
C GLU A 3 -10.77 3.85 -15.60
N ASN A 4 -10.51 4.60 -16.67
CA ASN A 4 -9.74 4.14 -17.82
C ASN A 4 -8.48 4.99 -17.92
N PHE A 5 -7.30 4.37 -17.89
CA PHE A 5 -6.03 5.07 -18.04
C PHE A 5 -4.90 4.13 -18.50
N VAL A 6 -3.81 4.71 -18.93
CA VAL A 6 -2.57 4.01 -19.30
C VAL A 6 -1.41 4.63 -18.51
N LEU A 7 -0.58 3.78 -17.91
CA LEU A 7 0.69 4.18 -17.31
C LEU A 7 1.82 3.63 -18.17
N LYS A 8 2.78 4.49 -18.54
CA LYS A 8 3.99 4.09 -19.26
C LYS A 8 5.21 4.22 -18.37
N GLY A 9 6.10 3.25 -18.41
CA GLY A 9 7.35 3.23 -17.65
C GLY A 9 8.00 1.85 -17.64
N ASN A 10 8.93 1.62 -16.69
CA ASN A 10 9.53 0.31 -16.48
C ASN A 10 8.65 -0.51 -15.54
N ILE A 11 7.91 -1.47 -16.07
CA ILE A 11 6.90 -2.22 -15.32
C ILE A 11 7.49 -3.55 -14.86
N CYS A 12 7.38 -3.85 -13.56
CA CYS A 12 7.88 -5.08 -12.98
C CYS A 12 6.82 -5.69 -12.04
N TYR A 13 6.45 -6.94 -12.28
CA TYR A 13 5.45 -7.66 -11.48
C TYR A 13 5.71 -9.16 -11.45
N SER A 14 5.21 -9.83 -10.41
CA SER A 14 5.26 -11.28 -10.32
C SER A 14 4.07 -11.89 -11.07
N GLN A 15 4.35 -12.77 -12.04
CA GLN A 15 3.33 -13.55 -12.71
C GLN A 15 2.85 -14.71 -11.82
N ASP A 16 3.79 -15.29 -11.09
CA ASP A 16 3.58 -16.35 -10.10
C ASP A 16 4.67 -16.28 -9.01
N SER A 17 4.73 -17.23 -8.09
CA SER A 17 5.71 -17.27 -6.99
C SER A 17 7.17 -17.43 -7.41
N ARG A 18 7.44 -17.70 -8.69
CA ARG A 18 8.78 -17.98 -9.22
C ARG A 18 9.18 -17.12 -10.40
N THR A 19 8.23 -16.45 -11.02
CA THR A 19 8.41 -15.73 -12.29
C THR A 19 8.20 -14.25 -12.09
N LEU A 20 9.28 -13.48 -12.26
CA LEU A 20 9.25 -12.02 -12.30
C LEU A 20 9.25 -11.57 -13.77
N ILE A 21 8.30 -10.73 -14.13
CA ILE A 21 8.18 -10.11 -15.46
C ILE A 21 8.66 -8.67 -15.34
N CYS A 22 9.55 -8.27 -16.24
CA CYS A 22 10.01 -6.89 -16.38
C CYS A 22 9.79 -6.44 -17.84
N VAL A 23 9.08 -5.34 -18.02
CA VAL A 23 8.81 -4.73 -19.32
C VAL A 23 9.36 -3.30 -19.30
N GLU A 24 10.48 -3.08 -19.98
CA GLU A 24 11.09 -1.75 -20.12
C GLU A 24 10.21 -0.88 -21.01
N GLN A 25 9.99 0.37 -20.59
CA GLN A 25 9.16 1.35 -21.32
C GLN A 25 7.82 0.80 -21.79
N GLY A 26 7.24 -0.10 -20.99
CA GLY A 26 5.97 -0.77 -21.26
C GLY A 26 4.76 0.07 -20.88
N TYR A 27 3.60 -0.47 -21.17
CA TYR A 27 2.29 0.14 -20.93
C TYR A 27 1.45 -0.75 -20.03
N LEU A 28 1.08 -0.24 -18.85
CA LEU A 28 0.07 -0.83 -17.98
C LEU A 28 -1.26 -0.18 -18.30
N VAL A 29 -2.24 -0.98 -18.68
CA VAL A 29 -3.58 -0.50 -19.03
C VAL A 29 -4.57 -0.82 -17.91
N CYS A 30 -5.30 0.19 -17.47
CA CYS A 30 -6.50 0.05 -16.65
C CYS A 30 -7.72 0.32 -17.55
N ALA A 31 -8.64 -0.63 -17.59
CA ALA A 31 -9.91 -0.50 -18.31
C ALA A 31 -11.05 -0.90 -17.36
N ASP A 32 -12.03 -0.04 -17.23
CA ASP A 32 -13.19 -0.20 -16.35
C ASP A 32 -12.82 -0.44 -14.86
N GLY A 33 -11.69 0.17 -14.41
CA GLY A 33 -11.19 0.05 -13.05
C GLY A 33 -10.39 -1.23 -12.78
N GLU A 34 -10.15 -2.07 -13.79
CA GLU A 34 -9.40 -3.31 -13.68
C GLU A 34 -8.14 -3.29 -14.55
N SER A 35 -7.13 -4.07 -14.17
CA SER A 35 -5.92 -4.23 -14.99
C SER A 35 -6.25 -5.04 -16.25
N ALA A 36 -6.20 -4.39 -17.41
CA ALA A 36 -6.37 -5.04 -18.71
C ALA A 36 -5.07 -5.71 -19.21
N GLY A 37 -3.94 -5.45 -18.56
CA GLY A 37 -2.67 -6.09 -18.86
C GLY A 37 -1.49 -5.13 -18.99
N VAL A 38 -0.31 -5.73 -19.20
CA VAL A 38 0.97 -5.04 -19.43
C VAL A 38 1.44 -5.36 -20.86
N TYR A 39 1.78 -4.35 -21.62
CA TYR A 39 2.12 -4.46 -23.05
C TYR A 39 3.45 -3.77 -23.35
N LYS A 40 4.22 -4.31 -24.29
CA LYS A 40 5.41 -3.65 -24.85
C LYS A 40 5.03 -2.49 -25.78
N GLU A 41 3.93 -2.67 -26.53
CA GLU A 41 3.35 -1.67 -27.42
C GLU A 41 1.88 -1.49 -27.03
N LEU A 42 1.41 -0.24 -26.98
CA LEU A 42 0.03 0.06 -26.59
C LEU A 42 -0.94 -0.46 -27.67
N PRO A 43 -1.86 -1.38 -27.33
CA PRO A 43 -2.86 -1.84 -28.26
C PRO A 43 -3.75 -0.68 -28.74
N GLN A 44 -4.07 -0.67 -30.05
CA GLN A 44 -4.84 0.40 -30.70
C GLN A 44 -6.19 0.68 -30.03
N MET A 45 -6.83 -0.34 -29.45
CA MET A 45 -8.10 -0.21 -28.74
C MET A 45 -8.02 0.68 -27.50
N TYR A 46 -6.82 0.88 -26.91
CA TYR A 46 -6.58 1.71 -25.73
C TYR A 46 -5.91 3.05 -26.05
N ALA A 47 -5.65 3.36 -27.32
CA ALA A 47 -4.93 4.56 -27.74
C ALA A 47 -5.66 5.87 -27.35
N GLY A 48 -6.96 5.81 -27.08
CA GLY A 48 -7.77 6.96 -26.62
C GLY A 48 -7.80 7.16 -25.10
N PHE A 49 -7.18 6.28 -24.31
CA PHE A 49 -7.18 6.42 -22.85
C PHE A 49 -6.17 7.50 -22.41
N PRO A 50 -6.47 8.23 -21.31
CA PRO A 50 -5.51 9.13 -20.68
C PRO A 50 -4.21 8.40 -20.37
N LEU A 51 -3.08 8.92 -20.85
CA LEU A 51 -1.76 8.33 -20.65
C LEU A 51 -0.91 9.20 -19.72
N THR A 52 -0.30 8.56 -18.71
CA THR A 52 0.73 9.17 -17.86
C THR A 52 2.05 8.46 -18.14
N ASP A 53 3.04 9.21 -18.64
CA ASP A 53 4.40 8.71 -18.89
C ASP A 53 5.28 9.01 -17.68
N TYR A 54 5.77 7.96 -17.03
CA TYR A 54 6.69 8.03 -15.89
C TYR A 54 8.17 7.98 -16.27
N GLY A 55 8.48 7.94 -17.58
CA GLY A 55 9.84 7.86 -18.10
C GLY A 55 10.56 6.60 -17.58
N ASP A 56 11.73 6.80 -16.98
CA ASP A 56 12.57 5.68 -16.48
C ASP A 56 12.15 5.16 -15.09
N ARG A 57 11.05 5.66 -14.52
CA ARG A 57 10.59 5.21 -13.21
C ARG A 57 10.05 3.78 -13.27
N LEU A 58 10.25 3.08 -12.14
CA LEU A 58 9.75 1.73 -11.95
C LEU A 58 8.26 1.77 -11.51
N ILE A 59 7.44 1.01 -12.20
CA ILE A 59 6.03 0.77 -11.86
C ILE A 59 5.92 -0.66 -11.33
N VAL A 60 5.46 -0.80 -10.09
CA VAL A 60 5.27 -2.10 -9.44
C VAL A 60 3.86 -2.19 -8.84
N PRO A 61 3.32 -3.40 -8.64
CA PRO A 61 2.09 -3.57 -7.86
C PRO A 61 2.27 -3.01 -6.45
N GLY A 62 1.20 -2.45 -5.90
CA GLY A 62 1.18 -2.02 -4.51
C GLY A 62 1.42 -3.19 -3.56
N LEU A 63 2.11 -2.93 -2.45
CA LEU A 63 2.40 -3.92 -1.44
C LEU A 63 1.16 -4.31 -0.64
N THR A 64 1.11 -5.55 -0.18
CA THR A 64 0.08 -6.05 0.74
C THR A 64 0.72 -6.36 2.08
N ASP A 65 0.26 -5.69 3.14
CA ASP A 65 0.66 -5.97 4.51
C ASP A 65 -0.41 -6.87 5.15
N LEU A 66 -0.04 -8.09 5.50
CA LEU A 66 -0.97 -9.09 6.06
C LEU A 66 -1.01 -9.06 7.59
N HIS A 67 -0.18 -8.24 8.27
CA HIS A 67 -0.14 -8.17 9.71
C HIS A 67 0.32 -6.79 10.18
N LEU A 68 -0.63 -5.92 10.47
CA LEU A 68 -0.39 -4.54 10.87
C LEU A 68 -1.30 -4.16 12.04
N HIS A 69 -0.72 -3.57 13.10
CA HIS A 69 -1.44 -3.11 14.28
C HIS A 69 -1.59 -1.58 14.26
N ALA A 70 -2.77 -1.07 13.95
CA ALA A 70 -3.01 0.37 13.88
C ALA A 70 -2.82 1.10 15.23
N PRO A 71 -3.23 0.54 16.39
CA PRO A 71 -3.01 1.19 17.68
C PRO A 71 -1.54 1.38 18.05
N GLN A 72 -0.65 0.55 17.50
CA GLN A 72 0.79 0.59 17.78
C GLN A 72 1.54 1.61 16.90
N TYR A 73 0.85 2.24 15.98
CA TYR A 73 1.47 3.18 15.04
C TYR A 73 2.09 4.40 15.74
N SER A 74 1.48 4.88 16.83
CA SER A 74 1.93 6.07 17.58
C SER A 74 3.30 5.91 18.24
N PHE A 75 3.67 4.67 18.62
CA PHE A 75 4.94 4.38 19.29
C PHE A 75 5.87 3.45 18.49
N ARG A 76 5.63 3.33 17.18
CA ARG A 76 6.48 2.52 16.30
C ARG A 76 7.95 2.89 16.42
N GLY A 77 8.82 1.87 16.55
CA GLY A 77 10.26 2.05 16.74
C GLY A 77 10.69 2.36 18.16
N LEU A 78 9.77 2.47 19.12
CA LEU A 78 10.11 2.68 20.53
C LEU A 78 10.21 1.35 21.28
N GLY A 79 11.20 1.24 22.16
CA GLY A 79 11.41 0.07 23.00
C GLY A 79 11.90 -1.17 22.23
N MET A 80 12.63 -0.96 21.13
CA MET A 80 13.18 -2.05 20.30
C MET A 80 14.27 -2.87 21.02
N ASP A 81 14.74 -2.38 22.14
CA ASP A 81 15.73 -3.00 23.05
C ASP A 81 15.09 -3.83 24.17
N LEU A 82 13.76 -3.82 24.27
CA LEU A 82 13.02 -4.53 25.32
C LEU A 82 12.66 -5.96 24.88
N GLU A 83 12.58 -6.84 25.86
CA GLU A 83 11.98 -8.17 25.67
C GLU A 83 10.48 -8.04 25.39
N LEU A 84 9.90 -9.00 24.66
CA LEU A 84 8.51 -8.92 24.18
C LEU A 84 7.50 -8.62 25.27
N LEU A 85 7.55 -9.33 26.41
CA LEU A 85 6.59 -9.13 27.52
C LEU A 85 6.76 -7.77 28.19
N GLU A 86 7.99 -7.30 28.32
CA GLU A 86 8.29 -6.00 28.87
C GLU A 86 7.80 -4.90 27.91
N TRP A 87 8.04 -5.05 26.62
CA TRP A 87 7.53 -4.14 25.59
C TRP A 87 6.01 -4.07 25.58
N LEU A 88 5.32 -5.22 25.63
CA LEU A 88 3.85 -5.27 25.70
C LEU A 88 3.32 -4.50 26.93
N ASN A 89 3.89 -4.75 28.11
CA ASN A 89 3.42 -4.15 29.37
C ASN A 89 3.75 -2.66 29.50
N THR A 90 4.88 -2.22 28.93
CA THR A 90 5.36 -0.83 29.10
C THR A 90 4.98 0.09 27.94
N ARG A 91 4.68 -0.44 26.76
CA ARG A 91 4.36 0.33 25.56
C ARG A 91 2.98 0.00 24.99
N THR A 92 2.75 -1.27 24.64
CA THR A 92 1.57 -1.67 23.88
C THR A 92 0.28 -1.52 24.68
N PHE A 93 0.16 -2.19 25.83
CA PHE A 93 -1.07 -2.15 26.61
C PHE A 93 -1.41 -0.76 27.15
N PRO A 94 -0.45 0.04 27.66
CA PRO A 94 -0.75 1.42 28.06
C PRO A 94 -1.20 2.30 26.90
N GLU A 95 -0.68 2.11 25.70
CA GLU A 95 -1.09 2.88 24.53
C GLU A 95 -2.47 2.44 24.05
N GLU A 96 -2.72 1.14 23.92
CA GLU A 96 -4.01 0.60 23.48
C GLU A 96 -5.15 0.97 24.44
N ALA A 97 -4.89 1.07 25.75
CA ALA A 97 -5.88 1.51 26.72
C ALA A 97 -6.41 2.94 26.47
N LYS A 98 -5.63 3.81 25.81
CA LYS A 98 -6.06 5.18 25.47
C LYS A 98 -7.16 5.20 24.41
N TYR A 99 -7.31 4.13 23.63
CA TYR A 99 -8.32 4.05 22.56
C TYR A 99 -9.75 3.89 23.09
N SER A 100 -9.92 3.68 24.42
CA SER A 100 -11.23 3.82 25.09
C SER A 100 -11.76 5.26 25.03
N ASP A 101 -10.90 6.26 24.83
CA ASP A 101 -11.27 7.63 24.53
C ASP A 101 -11.49 7.77 23.00
N MET A 102 -12.74 8.02 22.62
CA MET A 102 -13.13 8.12 21.21
C MET A 102 -12.49 9.29 20.47
N GLU A 103 -12.18 10.39 21.15
CA GLU A 103 -11.48 11.53 20.56
C GLU A 103 -10.03 11.16 20.25
N TYR A 104 -9.36 10.51 21.19
CA TYR A 104 -8.01 9.98 20.99
C TYR A 104 -7.96 8.97 19.86
N ALA A 105 -8.85 7.98 19.88
CA ALA A 105 -8.94 6.94 18.85
C ALA A 105 -9.16 7.54 17.45
N GLY A 106 -10.11 8.45 17.31
CA GLY A 106 -10.41 9.13 16.05
C GLY A 106 -9.20 9.88 15.50
N LYS A 107 -8.49 10.62 16.34
CA LYS A 107 -7.26 11.34 15.95
C LYS A 107 -6.14 10.40 15.54
N ALA A 108 -5.89 9.37 16.35
CA ALA A 108 -4.80 8.41 16.11
C ALA A 108 -5.03 7.61 14.81
N TYR A 109 -6.24 7.10 14.59
CA TYR A 109 -6.58 6.38 13.36
C TYR A 109 -6.60 7.28 12.12
N THR A 110 -6.97 8.54 12.25
CA THR A 110 -6.87 9.50 11.13
C THR A 110 -5.42 9.69 10.72
N ILE A 111 -4.51 9.93 11.67
CA ILE A 111 -3.07 10.08 11.40
C ILE A 111 -2.52 8.81 10.76
N PHE A 112 -2.86 7.63 11.30
CA PHE A 112 -2.47 6.35 10.75
C PHE A 112 -2.94 6.20 9.29
N ALA A 113 -4.23 6.42 9.02
CA ALA A 113 -4.82 6.28 7.68
C ALA A 113 -4.20 7.24 6.66
N GLU A 114 -3.97 8.50 7.05
CA GLU A 114 -3.31 9.48 6.16
C GLU A 114 -1.88 9.06 5.83
N ASN A 115 -1.12 8.54 6.79
CA ASN A 115 0.24 8.05 6.51
C ASN A 115 0.23 6.78 5.64
N MET A 116 -0.75 5.89 5.83
CA MET A 116 -0.91 4.71 4.97
C MET A 116 -1.17 5.08 3.51
N LYS A 117 -1.95 6.12 3.23
CA LYS A 117 -2.19 6.63 1.86
C LYS A 117 -0.93 7.09 1.15
N HIS A 118 0.10 7.48 1.89
CA HIS A 118 1.40 7.91 1.35
C HIS A 118 2.46 6.81 1.38
N SER A 119 2.08 5.57 1.72
CA SER A 119 2.98 4.42 1.73
C SER A 119 2.88 3.62 0.44
N ALA A 120 3.79 2.66 0.26
CA ALA A 120 3.73 1.68 -0.83
C ALA A 120 2.69 0.56 -0.57
N THR A 121 2.11 0.50 0.63
CA THR A 121 1.10 -0.48 1.02
C THR A 121 -0.26 -0.03 0.52
N THR A 122 -0.84 -0.80 -0.40
CA THR A 122 -2.17 -0.52 -0.99
C THR A 122 -3.28 -1.39 -0.41
N ARG A 123 -2.91 -2.45 0.30
CA ARG A 123 -3.83 -3.36 1.01
C ARG A 123 -3.21 -3.75 2.34
N ALA A 124 -4.00 -3.79 3.40
CA ALA A 124 -3.53 -4.21 4.70
C ALA A 124 -4.60 -5.02 5.46
N CYS A 125 -4.15 -6.04 6.19
CA CYS A 125 -4.94 -6.70 7.23
C CYS A 125 -4.61 -6.00 8.56
N ILE A 126 -5.54 -5.18 9.05
CA ILE A 126 -5.28 -4.26 10.16
C ILE A 126 -5.95 -4.79 11.42
N PHE A 127 -5.14 -5.03 12.45
CA PHE A 127 -5.61 -5.30 13.80
C PHE A 127 -5.90 -3.97 14.49
N ALA A 128 -7.09 -3.83 15.02
CA ALA A 128 -7.51 -2.71 15.85
C ALA A 128 -7.61 -3.17 17.31
N THR A 129 -7.76 -2.23 18.22
CA THR A 129 -8.15 -2.50 19.61
C THR A 129 -9.67 -2.38 19.76
N MET A 130 -10.21 -3.01 20.79
CA MET A 130 -11.63 -2.95 21.17
C MET A 130 -11.92 -1.68 21.95
#